data_630e06ad68a5b3e943d4e734f2fd8f19
#
_entry.id   630e06ad68a5b3e943d4e734f2fd8f19
#
_cell.length_a   1.000
_cell.length_b   1.000
_cell.length_c   1.000
_cell.angle_alpha   90.00
_cell.angle_beta   90.00
_cell.angle_gamma   90.00
#
_symmetry.space_group_name_H-M   'P 1'
#
loop_
_entity.id
_entity.type
_entity.pdbx_description
1 polymer ?
#
loop_
_entity_poly.entity_id
_entity_poly.type
_entity_poly.pdbx_seq_one_letter_code
_entity_poly.pdbx_strand_id
1 'polypeptide(L)'
;MTTFERLFIADKSTHKEHTVPYYKLIKNKDICIKIIRDFNLDPSKGIILNGHVPVKIKDGESPIKGEGKLIVIDGGISKAYQKTTGIAGYTFIFNSWFMALSEHEPYHPLQPDGTQEFNNPNIVTTHTLPARMLIIDTDIGKVLQSQIDDLQQLNAEFRKGTIKEVYPKRGKYYSKN
;
A
#
# COMPACT_ATOMS: atom_id res chain seq x y z
N MET A 1 -4.77 -1.96 -24.27
CA MET A 1 -4.89 -3.43 -24.05
C MET A 1 -5.25 -4.07 -25.38
N THR A 2 -4.39 -4.87 -25.96
CA THR A 2 -4.55 -5.43 -27.30
C THR A 2 -5.26 -6.81 -27.33
N THR A 3 -6.08 -7.10 -26.32
CA THR A 3 -6.72 -8.41 -26.19
C THR A 3 -7.76 -8.67 -27.26
N PHE A 4 -8.57 -7.66 -27.57
CA PHE A 4 -9.59 -7.77 -28.62
C PHE A 4 -8.97 -7.84 -30.01
N GLU A 5 -7.96 -7.03 -30.27
CA GLU A 5 -7.25 -7.05 -31.53
C GLU A 5 -6.62 -8.42 -31.82
N ARG A 6 -6.02 -9.05 -30.79
CA ARG A 6 -5.44 -10.40 -30.91
C ARG A 6 -6.46 -11.49 -31.18
N LEU A 7 -7.71 -11.33 -30.67
CA LEU A 7 -8.75 -12.33 -30.84
C LEU A 7 -9.56 -12.15 -32.13
N PHE A 8 -9.76 -10.91 -32.59
CA PHE A 8 -10.73 -10.60 -33.64
C PHE A 8 -10.14 -9.97 -34.90
N ILE A 9 -8.90 -9.46 -34.84
CA ILE A 9 -8.25 -8.80 -35.96
C ILE A 9 -7.08 -9.67 -36.44
N ALA A 10 -7.10 -10.04 -37.73
CA ALA A 10 -6.03 -10.85 -38.32
C ALA A 10 -4.72 -10.06 -38.54
N ASP A 11 -4.80 -8.74 -38.64
CA ASP A 11 -3.62 -7.88 -38.84
C ASP A 11 -2.78 -7.83 -37.57
N LYS A 12 -1.63 -8.49 -37.58
CA LYS A 12 -0.69 -8.55 -36.46
C LYS A 12 -0.06 -7.21 -36.11
N SER A 13 -0.10 -6.20 -36.98
CA SER A 13 0.42 -4.86 -36.67
C SER A 13 -0.38 -4.19 -35.57
N THR A 14 -1.68 -4.48 -35.48
CA THR A 14 -2.58 -3.98 -34.43
C THR A 14 -2.37 -4.66 -33.08
N HIS A 15 -1.65 -5.79 -33.03
CA HIS A 15 -1.39 -6.54 -31.79
C HIS A 15 -0.28 -5.95 -30.93
N LYS A 16 0.40 -4.89 -31.41
CA LYS A 16 1.45 -4.20 -30.63
C LYS A 16 0.84 -3.27 -29.61
N GLU A 17 1.14 -3.53 -28.36
CA GLU A 17 0.81 -2.62 -27.27
C GLU A 17 1.93 -1.56 -27.12
N HIS A 18 1.56 -0.30 -27.18
CA HIS A 18 2.50 0.79 -26.91
C HIS A 18 2.71 0.89 -25.40
N THR A 19 3.94 0.75 -24.93
CA THR A 19 4.29 0.94 -23.53
C THR A 19 4.04 2.38 -23.11
N VAL A 20 3.22 2.54 -22.06
CA VAL A 20 2.96 3.85 -21.46
C VAL A 20 4.28 4.41 -20.89
N PRO A 21 4.57 5.69 -21.06
CA PRO A 21 5.81 6.32 -20.54
C PRO A 21 6.04 6.13 -19.04
N TYR A 22 4.98 5.94 -18.27
CA TYR A 22 5.01 5.74 -16.82
C TYR A 22 6.07 4.74 -16.38
N TYR A 23 6.12 3.55 -16.96
CA TYR A 23 7.06 2.48 -16.56
C TYR A 23 8.54 2.81 -16.79
N LYS A 24 8.83 3.79 -17.64
CA LYS A 24 10.18 4.33 -17.81
C LYS A 24 10.46 5.45 -16.80
N LEU A 25 9.47 6.31 -16.59
CA LEU A 25 9.57 7.51 -15.75
C LEU A 25 9.69 7.18 -14.26
N ILE A 26 9.02 6.14 -13.77
CA ILE A 26 9.05 5.73 -12.35
C ILE A 26 10.43 5.30 -11.85
N LYS A 27 11.39 5.09 -12.74
CA LYS A 27 12.79 4.85 -12.36
C LYS A 27 13.47 6.13 -11.85
N ASN A 28 12.93 7.29 -12.18
CA ASN A 28 13.46 8.59 -11.79
C ASN A 28 12.82 9.04 -10.47
N LYS A 29 13.66 9.36 -9.48
CA LYS A 29 13.25 9.82 -8.15
C LYS A 29 12.40 11.09 -8.20
N ASP A 30 12.81 12.08 -9.04
CA ASP A 30 12.13 13.37 -9.11
C ASP A 30 10.70 13.23 -9.65
N ILE A 31 10.49 12.30 -10.59
CA ILE A 31 9.15 11.97 -11.08
C ILE A 31 8.31 11.34 -9.97
N CYS A 32 8.87 10.40 -9.21
CA CYS A 32 8.16 9.82 -8.06
C CYS A 32 7.79 10.90 -7.02
N ILE A 33 8.72 11.80 -6.71
CA ILE A 33 8.48 12.93 -5.81
C ILE A 33 7.36 13.83 -6.32
N LYS A 34 7.35 14.12 -7.63
CA LYS A 34 6.28 14.91 -8.24
C LYS A 34 4.92 14.23 -8.11
N ILE A 35 4.85 12.93 -8.41
CA ILE A 35 3.61 12.15 -8.24
C ILE A 35 3.13 12.22 -6.78
N ILE A 36 4.01 12.00 -5.80
CA ILE A 36 3.65 12.06 -4.37
C ILE A 36 3.07 13.44 -4.01
N ARG A 37 3.66 14.53 -4.52
CA ARG A 37 3.15 15.89 -4.30
C ARG A 37 1.80 16.14 -4.95
N ASP A 38 1.57 15.59 -6.14
CA ASP A 38 0.29 15.73 -6.85
C ASP A 38 -0.86 15.07 -6.07
N PHE A 39 -0.55 14.09 -5.19
CA PHE A 39 -1.49 13.52 -4.20
C PHE A 39 -1.54 14.29 -2.87
N ASN A 40 -0.94 15.47 -2.77
CA ASN A 40 -0.85 16.28 -1.55
C ASN A 40 -0.18 15.57 -0.37
N LEU A 41 0.76 14.67 -0.65
CA LEU A 41 1.53 13.95 0.35
C LEU A 41 2.93 14.52 0.50
N ASP A 42 3.51 14.38 1.70
CA ASP A 42 4.90 14.75 1.97
C ASP A 42 5.86 13.74 1.31
N PRO A 43 6.68 14.17 0.31
CA PRO A 43 7.61 13.27 -0.34
C PRO A 43 8.71 12.71 0.56
N SER A 44 8.97 13.31 1.72
CA SER A 44 9.95 12.77 2.68
C SER A 44 9.46 11.46 3.30
N LYS A 45 8.14 11.33 3.47
CA LYS A 45 7.45 10.19 4.11
C LYS A 45 6.74 9.30 3.09
N GLY A 46 6.27 9.86 1.99
CA GLY A 46 5.47 9.16 0.98
C GLY A 46 6.28 8.15 0.16
N ILE A 47 5.63 7.03 -0.13
CA ILE A 47 6.13 5.97 -1.02
C ILE A 47 4.99 5.56 -1.95
N ILE A 48 5.34 5.27 -3.19
CA ILE A 48 4.41 4.74 -4.19
C ILE A 48 4.51 3.22 -4.18
N LEU A 49 3.38 2.54 -3.98
CA LEU A 49 3.29 1.09 -4.16
C LEU A 49 2.64 0.80 -5.52
N ASN A 50 3.31 0.00 -6.33
CA ASN A 50 2.87 -0.35 -7.66
C ASN A 50 2.71 -1.87 -7.81
N GLY A 51 1.66 -2.28 -8.54
CA GLY A 51 1.39 -3.66 -8.89
C GLY A 51 1.18 -3.82 -10.40
N HIS A 52 0.60 -4.94 -10.83
CA HIS A 52 0.15 -5.27 -12.18
C HIS A 52 1.28 -5.54 -13.21
N VAL A 53 2.41 -4.89 -13.14
CA VAL A 53 3.54 -5.20 -14.02
C VAL A 53 4.63 -5.86 -13.20
N PRO A 54 4.86 -7.16 -13.40
CA PRO A 54 5.81 -7.92 -12.57
C PRO A 54 7.25 -7.44 -12.76
N VAL A 55 8.00 -7.50 -11.67
CA VAL A 55 9.46 -7.30 -11.70
C VAL A 55 10.12 -8.49 -12.40
N LYS A 56 10.99 -8.22 -13.35
CA LYS A 56 11.74 -9.25 -14.07
C LYS A 56 13.00 -9.64 -13.29
N ILE A 57 12.83 -10.47 -12.28
CA ILE A 57 13.93 -10.90 -11.40
C ILE A 57 15.01 -11.63 -12.18
N LYS A 58 14.64 -12.44 -13.18
CA LYS A 58 15.60 -13.12 -14.06
C LYS A 58 16.52 -12.16 -14.80
N ASP A 59 16.05 -10.95 -15.08
CA ASP A 59 16.83 -9.91 -15.74
C ASP A 59 17.59 -9.03 -14.73
N GLY A 60 17.58 -9.39 -13.43
CA GLY A 60 18.22 -8.63 -12.36
C GLY A 60 17.48 -7.34 -12.00
N GLU A 61 16.18 -7.22 -12.34
CA GLU A 61 15.40 -6.03 -12.06
C GLU A 61 15.08 -5.94 -10.56
N SER A 62 15.33 -4.79 -9.93
CA SER A 62 14.98 -4.53 -8.54
C SER A 62 13.52 -4.12 -8.40
N PRO A 63 12.78 -4.61 -7.37
CA PRO A 63 11.45 -4.11 -7.03
C PRO A 63 11.48 -2.66 -6.50
N ILE A 64 12.63 -2.19 -6.01
CA ILE A 64 12.80 -0.85 -5.46
C ILE A 64 13.27 0.08 -6.59
N LYS A 65 12.48 1.11 -6.87
CA LYS A 65 12.73 2.09 -7.95
C LYS A 65 12.73 3.52 -7.40
N GLY A 66 13.18 4.47 -8.22
CA GLY A 66 13.20 5.89 -7.85
C GLY A 66 13.92 6.13 -6.52
N GLU A 67 15.06 5.45 -6.31
CA GLU A 67 15.84 5.54 -5.08
C GLU A 67 15.00 5.30 -3.80
N GLY A 68 14.11 4.30 -3.82
CA GLY A 68 13.26 3.95 -2.69
C GLY A 68 11.93 4.71 -2.62
N LYS A 69 11.62 5.58 -3.59
CA LYS A 69 10.33 6.29 -3.63
C LYS A 69 9.21 5.50 -4.29
N LEU A 70 9.54 4.41 -5.00
CA LEU A 70 8.55 3.51 -5.58
C LEU A 70 8.96 2.06 -5.35
N ILE A 71 7.99 1.25 -4.96
CA ILE A 71 8.15 -0.19 -4.73
C ILE A 71 7.15 -0.93 -5.60
N VAL A 72 7.64 -1.89 -6.38
CA VAL A 72 6.80 -2.80 -7.17
C VAL A 72 6.63 -4.09 -6.38
N ILE A 73 5.38 -4.44 -6.03
CA ILE A 73 5.07 -5.64 -5.24
C ILE A 73 4.69 -6.85 -6.09
N ASP A 74 4.46 -6.67 -7.38
CA ASP A 74 4.17 -7.76 -8.31
C ASP A 74 5.46 -8.40 -8.82
N GLY A 75 5.60 -9.69 -8.60
CA GLY A 75 6.75 -10.50 -9.05
C GLY A 75 6.37 -11.58 -10.05
N GLY A 76 5.11 -11.63 -10.51
CA GLY A 76 4.67 -12.62 -11.47
C GLY A 76 4.54 -14.03 -10.89
N ILE A 77 4.01 -14.17 -9.68
CA ILE A 77 3.77 -15.46 -8.98
C ILE A 77 2.89 -16.40 -9.84
N SER A 78 2.03 -15.87 -10.69
CA SER A 78 1.17 -16.65 -11.56
C SER A 78 1.99 -17.60 -12.44
N LYS A 79 1.57 -18.86 -12.51
CA LYS A 79 2.23 -19.91 -13.29
C LYS A 79 2.52 -19.51 -14.75
N ALA A 80 1.67 -18.68 -15.34
CA ALA A 80 1.83 -18.19 -16.71
C ALA A 80 3.06 -17.29 -16.88
N TYR A 81 3.44 -16.54 -15.83
CA TYR A 81 4.56 -15.59 -15.86
C TYR A 81 5.87 -16.17 -15.35
N GLN A 82 5.86 -17.29 -14.63
CA GLN A 82 7.04 -17.88 -13.98
C GLN A 82 8.19 -18.15 -14.96
N LYS A 83 7.91 -18.44 -16.21
CA LYS A 83 8.95 -18.67 -17.24
C LYS A 83 9.69 -17.41 -17.63
N THR A 84 9.02 -16.26 -17.61
CA THR A 84 9.54 -14.98 -18.11
C THR A 84 10.06 -14.08 -17.02
N THR A 85 9.41 -14.04 -15.86
CA THR A 85 9.73 -13.09 -14.76
C THR A 85 10.54 -13.73 -13.64
N GLY A 86 10.56 -15.03 -13.53
CA GLY A 86 10.95 -15.74 -12.33
C GLY A 86 9.76 -15.90 -11.40
N ILE A 87 9.94 -16.67 -10.32
CA ILE A 87 8.93 -16.82 -9.30
C ILE A 87 9.30 -15.86 -8.19
N ALA A 88 8.59 -14.74 -8.13
CA ALA A 88 8.70 -13.81 -7.03
C ALA A 88 7.41 -13.04 -6.90
N GLY A 89 7.02 -12.87 -5.70
CA GLY A 89 6.04 -11.90 -5.28
C GLY A 89 6.62 -11.22 -4.05
N TYR A 90 6.09 -10.07 -3.73
CA TYR A 90 6.57 -9.32 -2.60
C TYR A 90 5.40 -8.96 -1.70
N THR A 91 5.61 -9.09 -0.39
CA THR A 91 4.75 -8.46 0.62
C THR A 91 5.44 -7.20 1.11
N PHE A 92 4.78 -6.07 0.98
CA PHE A 92 5.22 -4.84 1.61
C PHE A 92 4.79 -4.84 3.08
N ILE A 93 5.75 -4.68 3.97
CA ILE A 93 5.55 -4.64 5.41
C ILE A 93 5.74 -3.19 5.86
N PHE A 94 4.72 -2.64 6.51
CA PHE A 94 4.77 -1.32 7.12
C PHE A 94 4.41 -1.43 8.59
N ASN A 95 5.27 -0.89 9.43
CA ASN A 95 4.99 -0.77 10.87
C ASN A 95 5.51 0.58 11.41
N SER A 96 5.36 0.80 12.71
CA SER A 96 5.72 2.07 13.34
C SER A 96 7.24 2.36 13.39
N TRP A 97 8.10 1.42 12.97
CA TRP A 97 9.55 1.56 13.03
C TRP A 97 10.21 1.50 11.65
N PHE A 98 9.69 0.68 10.75
CA PHE A 98 10.34 0.44 9.48
C PHE A 98 9.35 0.04 8.38
N MET A 99 9.83 0.13 7.17
CA MET A 99 9.24 -0.45 5.97
C MET A 99 10.16 -1.53 5.43
N ALA A 100 9.59 -2.65 5.01
CA ALA A 100 10.36 -3.76 4.48
C ALA A 100 9.61 -4.46 3.33
N LEU A 101 10.36 -5.20 2.53
CA LEU A 101 9.84 -6.14 1.55
C LEU A 101 10.18 -7.55 2.00
N SER A 102 9.19 -8.42 1.99
CA SER A 102 9.36 -9.86 2.11
C SER A 102 9.22 -10.47 0.74
N GLU A 103 10.26 -11.11 0.26
CA GLU A 103 10.25 -11.83 -1.01
C GLU A 103 9.65 -13.22 -0.83
N HIS A 104 8.72 -13.60 -1.71
CA HIS A 104 8.11 -14.91 -1.72
C HIS A 104 8.84 -15.83 -2.69
N GLU A 105 9.37 -16.90 -2.16
CA GLU A 105 9.93 -17.98 -2.95
C GLU A 105 8.85 -18.93 -3.47
N PRO A 106 9.18 -19.80 -4.47
CA PRO A 106 8.28 -20.81 -4.97
C PRO A 106 7.81 -21.74 -3.86
N TYR A 107 6.55 -22.14 -3.93
CA TYR A 107 6.04 -23.19 -3.06
C TYR A 107 6.69 -24.54 -3.42
N HIS A 108 7.33 -25.15 -2.44
CA HIS A 108 7.83 -26.52 -2.55
C HIS A 108 6.81 -27.48 -1.91
N PRO A 109 6.21 -28.39 -2.68
CA PRO A 109 5.26 -29.34 -2.13
C PRO A 109 5.95 -30.32 -1.18
N LEU A 110 5.18 -30.87 -0.24
CA LEU A 110 5.63 -31.93 0.64
C LEU A 110 6.21 -33.09 -0.18
N GLN A 111 7.42 -33.52 0.15
CA GLN A 111 8.05 -34.66 -0.50
C GLN A 111 7.37 -35.96 -0.05
N PRO A 112 7.44 -37.04 -0.87
CA PRO A 112 6.85 -38.34 -0.51
C PRO A 112 7.38 -38.96 0.78
N ASP A 113 8.59 -38.54 1.22
CA ASP A 113 9.22 -38.96 2.47
C ASP A 113 8.74 -38.15 3.69
N GLY A 114 7.82 -37.20 3.52
CA GLY A 114 7.28 -36.36 4.57
C GLY A 114 8.16 -35.14 4.88
N THR A 115 9.24 -34.91 4.13
CA THR A 115 10.05 -33.70 4.28
C THR A 115 9.46 -32.55 3.46
N GLN A 116 9.55 -31.34 4.00
CA GLN A 116 9.21 -30.11 3.29
C GLN A 116 10.32 -29.10 3.52
N GLU A 117 10.85 -28.56 2.43
CA GLU A 117 11.73 -27.42 2.51
C GLU A 117 10.91 -26.18 2.83
N PHE A 118 11.11 -25.64 4.03
CA PHE A 118 10.54 -24.34 4.40
C PHE A 118 11.56 -23.28 4.03
N ASN A 119 11.24 -22.52 3.00
CA ASN A 119 12.04 -21.35 2.68
C ASN A 119 11.63 -20.22 3.62
N ASN A 120 12.56 -19.72 4.40
CA ASN A 120 12.36 -18.50 5.15
C ASN A 120 12.30 -17.34 4.17
N PRO A 121 11.25 -16.49 4.21
CA PRO A 121 11.17 -15.36 3.32
C PRO A 121 12.37 -14.43 3.55
N ASN A 122 12.98 -13.99 2.45
CA ASN A 122 14.01 -12.98 2.53
C ASN A 122 13.38 -11.61 2.81
N ILE A 123 13.62 -11.07 3.99
CA ILE A 123 13.07 -9.77 4.40
C ILE A 123 14.15 -8.71 4.28
N VAL A 124 13.92 -7.75 3.39
CA VAL A 124 14.82 -6.62 3.17
C VAL A 124 14.15 -5.33 3.70
N THR A 125 14.78 -4.72 4.70
CA THR A 125 14.34 -3.41 5.19
C THR A 125 14.63 -2.35 4.13
N THR A 126 13.60 -1.66 3.67
CA THR A 126 13.71 -0.62 2.64
C THR A 126 13.89 0.77 3.24
N HIS A 127 13.35 0.98 4.42
CA HIS A 127 13.42 2.27 5.11
C HIS A 127 13.23 2.07 6.61
N THR A 128 14.08 2.70 7.41
CA THR A 128 13.95 2.77 8.87
C THR A 128 13.56 4.20 9.26
N LEU A 129 12.54 4.34 10.08
CA LEU A 129 12.11 5.63 10.58
C LEU A 129 13.08 6.12 11.66
N PRO A 130 13.41 7.42 11.72
CA PRO A 130 14.31 7.98 12.72
C PRO A 130 13.73 7.92 14.15
N ALA A 131 12.41 7.84 14.26
CA ALA A 131 11.67 7.66 15.50
C ALA A 131 10.43 6.81 15.24
N ARG A 132 9.91 6.20 16.31
CA ARG A 132 8.66 5.44 16.21
C ARG A 132 7.50 6.34 15.80
N MET A 133 6.79 5.98 14.76
CA MET A 133 5.54 6.65 14.37
C MET A 133 4.46 6.34 15.40
N LEU A 134 3.85 7.39 15.95
CA LEU A 134 2.73 7.30 16.86
C LEU A 134 1.41 7.51 16.09
N ILE A 135 0.28 7.12 16.69
CA ILE A 135 -1.04 7.36 16.08
C ILE A 135 -1.26 8.84 15.82
N ILE A 136 -0.82 9.71 16.73
CA ILE A 136 -0.94 11.17 16.60
C ILE A 136 -0.23 11.73 15.37
N ASP A 137 0.78 11.02 14.85
CA ASP A 137 1.52 11.43 13.66
C ASP A 137 0.77 11.13 12.36
N THR A 138 -0.31 10.35 12.44
CA THR A 138 -1.17 10.01 11.30
C THR A 138 -2.30 11.01 11.12
N ASP A 139 -2.88 11.09 9.91
CA ASP A 139 -4.01 11.99 9.66
C ASP A 139 -5.23 11.63 10.49
N ILE A 140 -5.51 10.34 10.68
CA ILE A 140 -6.58 9.86 11.57
C ILE A 140 -6.27 10.26 13.02
N GLY A 141 -5.03 10.13 13.46
CA GLY A 141 -4.61 10.52 14.80
C GLY A 141 -4.81 12.01 15.08
N LYS A 142 -4.53 12.88 14.12
CA LYS A 142 -4.78 14.33 14.23
C LYS A 142 -6.27 14.64 14.37
N VAL A 143 -7.13 13.95 13.59
CA VAL A 143 -8.59 14.09 13.71
C VAL A 143 -9.07 13.63 15.09
N LEU A 144 -8.59 12.49 15.58
CA LEU A 144 -8.93 12.00 16.91
C LEU A 144 -8.46 12.95 18.01
N GLN A 145 -7.26 13.53 17.88
CA GLN A 145 -6.77 14.52 18.85
C GLN A 145 -7.67 15.76 18.90
N SER A 146 -8.06 16.29 17.75
CA SER A 146 -9.01 17.42 17.69
C SER A 146 -10.33 17.09 18.38
N GLN A 147 -10.86 15.89 18.18
CA GLN A 147 -12.10 15.45 18.87
C GLN A 147 -11.92 15.31 20.38
N ILE A 148 -10.74 14.85 20.83
CA ILE A 148 -10.41 14.78 22.26
C ILE A 148 -10.38 16.19 22.85
N ASP A 149 -9.73 17.14 22.16
CA ASP A 149 -9.61 18.52 22.61
C ASP A 149 -10.99 19.19 22.74
N ASP A 150 -11.88 18.98 21.75
CA ASP A 150 -13.26 19.45 21.74
C ASP A 150 -14.05 18.88 22.94
N LEU A 151 -13.93 17.57 23.20
CA LEU A 151 -14.59 16.91 24.33
C LEU A 151 -14.04 17.39 25.68
N GLN A 152 -12.75 17.65 25.78
CA GLN A 152 -12.14 18.21 26.99
C GLN A 152 -12.66 19.62 27.25
N GLN A 153 -12.75 20.45 26.21
CA GLN A 153 -13.30 21.79 26.31
C GLN A 153 -14.79 21.74 26.73
N LEU A 154 -15.58 20.89 26.09
CA LEU A 154 -16.98 20.70 26.44
C LEU A 154 -17.15 20.32 27.92
N ASN A 155 -16.36 19.35 28.39
CA ASN A 155 -16.39 18.92 29.80
C ASN A 155 -16.00 20.05 30.76
N ALA A 156 -15.00 20.86 30.38
CA ALA A 156 -14.60 22.02 31.17
C ALA A 156 -15.72 23.05 31.29
N GLU A 157 -16.44 23.34 30.21
CA GLU A 157 -17.55 24.29 30.19
C GLU A 157 -18.78 23.77 30.97
N PHE A 158 -19.06 22.48 30.91
CA PHE A 158 -20.06 21.85 31.79
C PHE A 158 -19.72 22.02 33.28
N ARG A 159 -18.46 21.77 33.65
CA ARG A 159 -18.01 21.91 35.06
C ARG A 159 -18.07 23.35 35.54
N LYS A 160 -17.86 24.34 34.68
CA LYS A 160 -18.04 25.78 34.97
C LYS A 160 -19.51 26.17 35.05
N GLY A 161 -20.45 25.35 34.60
CA GLY A 161 -21.88 25.68 34.54
C GLY A 161 -22.26 26.60 33.38
N THR A 162 -21.33 26.86 32.44
CA THR A 162 -21.59 27.68 31.24
C THR A 162 -22.53 26.97 30.28
N ILE A 163 -22.40 25.63 30.20
CA ILE A 163 -23.29 24.77 29.42
C ILE A 163 -24.15 23.96 30.39
N LYS A 164 -25.44 23.94 30.15
CA LYS A 164 -26.40 23.14 30.92
C LYS A 164 -26.92 22.00 30.07
N GLU A 165 -27.05 20.83 30.68
CA GLU A 165 -27.73 19.69 30.04
C GLU A 165 -29.19 20.06 29.72
N VAL A 166 -29.54 19.98 28.45
CA VAL A 166 -30.94 20.09 28.01
C VAL A 166 -31.47 18.67 27.86
N TYR A 167 -32.11 18.17 28.89
CA TYR A 167 -32.84 16.91 28.75
C TYR A 167 -33.99 17.11 27.77
N PRO A 168 -34.10 16.31 26.69
CA PRO A 168 -35.29 16.34 25.86
C PRO A 168 -36.48 16.06 26.77
N LYS A 169 -37.47 16.99 26.81
CA LYS A 169 -38.73 16.72 27.52
C LYS A 169 -39.16 15.34 27.06
N ARG A 170 -39.34 14.40 28.01
CA ARG A 170 -39.81 13.04 27.74
C ARG A 170 -41.08 13.18 26.86
N GLY A 171 -40.91 13.10 25.55
CA GLY A 171 -42.00 13.12 24.61
C GLY A 171 -42.84 11.88 24.86
N LYS A 172 -44.13 12.04 24.71
CA LYS A 172 -45.24 11.08 24.86
C LYS A 172 -45.12 9.87 23.92
N TYR A 173 -44.00 9.13 24.00
CA TYR A 173 -43.79 7.93 23.16
C TYR A 173 -44.07 6.60 23.90
N TYR A 174 -44.52 6.63 25.17
CA TYR A 174 -44.99 5.45 25.86
C TYR A 174 -46.39 5.67 26.44
N SER A 175 -47.36 5.88 25.56
CA SER A 175 -48.75 5.63 25.86
C SER A 175 -49.44 5.11 24.62
N LYS A 176 -49.39 3.78 24.46
CA LYS A 176 -50.53 3.00 23.95
C LYS A 176 -50.15 1.53 23.91
N ASN A 177 -50.83 0.86 24.80
CA ASN A 177 -51.23 -0.54 24.84
C ASN A 177 -50.10 -1.57 25.09
#